data_0908da7c7927afd0d4249c7a4d6458fb
#
_entry.id   0908da7c7927afd0d4249c7a4d6458fb
#
_cell.length_a   1.000
_cell.length_b   1.000
_cell.length_c   1.000
_cell.angle_alpha   90.00
_cell.angle_beta   90.00
_cell.angle_gamma   90.00
#
_symmetry.space_group_name_H-M   'P 1'
#
loop_
_entity.id
_entity.type
_entity.pdbx_description
1 polymer ?
#
loop_
_entity_poly.entity_id
_entity_poly.type
_entity_poly.pdbx_seq_one_letter_code
_entity_poly.pdbx_strand_id
1 'polypeptide(L)'
;MITINKAHKLIITIVKKGCAKKVVKASKLAGAEGGTVLIGSGTGVHENKSFLGITIAPEKEIILTLVNSQICNKVLSAINEEAKLCHPGTGLALMLCPKQIMGINHLIGLNDVNEHMEGKSQVESQAILYDLIVTIVNKGDADLVVDASKNAGAEGGTIISGRGTGIHEQAKLFNILIEPEKDIVLTLIDRTKTEQVLEQIDVEVGINQPGKGISFVLQVEKTIGINHVLNKMVSKKFSDHV
;
A
#
# COMPACT_ATOMS: atom_id res chain seq x y z
N MET A 1 27.07 -6.12 -10.22
CA MET A 1 25.79 -5.45 -9.91
C MET A 1 24.80 -5.91 -10.97
N ILE A 2 23.98 -6.92 -10.66
CA ILE A 2 23.06 -7.52 -11.65
C ILE A 2 21.83 -6.64 -11.70
N THR A 3 21.67 -5.90 -12.79
CA THR A 3 20.46 -5.12 -13.06
C THR A 3 19.38 -6.10 -13.49
N ILE A 4 18.52 -6.54 -12.58
CA ILE A 4 17.38 -7.39 -12.91
C ILE A 4 16.29 -6.48 -13.47
N ASN A 5 16.28 -6.41 -14.78
CA ASN A 5 15.39 -5.59 -15.58
C ASN A 5 13.97 -6.18 -15.53
N LYS A 6 13.01 -5.47 -14.95
CA LYS A 6 11.54 -5.69 -15.06
C LYS A 6 10.99 -7.13 -14.92
N ALA A 7 11.83 -8.09 -14.51
CA ALA A 7 11.49 -9.51 -14.45
C ALA A 7 10.55 -9.85 -13.26
N HIS A 8 10.36 -8.95 -12.32
CA HIS A 8 9.56 -9.20 -11.12
C HIS A 8 8.59 -8.05 -10.84
N LYS A 9 7.50 -8.40 -10.19
CA LYS A 9 6.47 -7.48 -9.69
C LYS A 9 6.29 -7.68 -8.19
N LEU A 10 6.01 -6.60 -7.48
CA LEU A 10 5.60 -6.62 -6.09
C LEU A 10 4.08 -6.47 -6.02
N ILE A 11 3.40 -7.47 -5.47
CA ILE A 11 1.98 -7.38 -5.16
C ILE A 11 1.87 -7.06 -3.67
N ILE A 12 1.21 -5.94 -3.35
CA ILE A 12 0.83 -5.56 -1.99
C ILE A 12 -0.66 -5.84 -1.87
N THR A 13 -1.03 -6.75 -0.97
CA THR A 13 -2.43 -7.07 -0.69
C THR A 13 -2.77 -6.63 0.71
N ILE A 14 -3.81 -5.81 0.88
CA ILE A 14 -4.29 -5.32 2.17
C ILE A 14 -5.67 -5.91 2.41
N VAL A 15 -5.81 -6.69 3.47
CA VAL A 15 -7.05 -7.41 3.82
C VAL A 15 -7.37 -7.25 5.30
N LYS A 16 -8.57 -7.67 5.70
CA LYS A 16 -8.96 -7.77 7.12
C LYS A 16 -8.08 -8.77 7.85
N LYS A 17 -7.86 -8.56 9.14
CA LYS A 17 -7.20 -9.52 10.03
C LYS A 17 -7.80 -10.92 9.90
N GLY A 18 -6.94 -11.93 9.85
CA GLY A 18 -7.30 -13.34 9.70
C GLY A 18 -7.40 -13.84 8.25
N CYS A 19 -7.23 -12.95 7.25
CA CYS A 19 -7.31 -13.32 5.85
C CYS A 19 -5.94 -13.60 5.19
N ALA A 20 -4.82 -13.21 5.80
CA ALA A 20 -3.49 -13.36 5.19
C ALA A 20 -3.14 -14.80 4.82
N LYS A 21 -3.48 -15.77 5.67
CA LYS A 21 -3.21 -17.20 5.39
C LYS A 21 -3.84 -17.66 4.07
N LYS A 22 -5.05 -17.21 3.77
CA LYS A 22 -5.76 -17.55 2.51
C LYS A 22 -5.06 -16.91 1.33
N VAL A 23 -4.71 -15.63 1.43
CA VAL A 23 -3.98 -14.89 0.39
C VAL A 23 -2.64 -15.55 0.09
N VAL A 24 -1.83 -15.84 1.10
CA VAL A 24 -0.52 -16.51 0.94
C VAL A 24 -0.69 -17.89 0.34
N LYS A 25 -1.70 -18.68 0.74
CA LYS A 25 -1.98 -19.99 0.16
C LYS A 25 -2.35 -19.89 -1.32
N ALA A 26 -3.25 -18.99 -1.66
CA ALA A 26 -3.68 -18.76 -3.05
C ALA A 26 -2.50 -18.32 -3.94
N SER A 27 -1.69 -17.36 -3.46
CA SER A 27 -0.52 -16.89 -4.19
C SER A 27 0.49 -18.01 -4.45
N LYS A 28 0.76 -18.88 -3.45
CA LYS A 28 1.66 -20.05 -3.60
C LYS A 28 1.13 -21.08 -4.60
N LEU A 29 -0.16 -21.40 -4.55
CA LEU A 29 -0.79 -22.30 -5.52
C LEU A 29 -0.74 -21.75 -6.95
N ALA A 30 -0.71 -20.44 -7.11
CA ALA A 30 -0.57 -19.78 -8.40
C ALA A 30 0.89 -19.66 -8.88
N GLY A 31 1.87 -20.07 -8.05
CA GLY A 31 3.29 -20.13 -8.40
C GLY A 31 4.17 -19.10 -7.66
N ALA A 32 3.65 -18.31 -6.73
CA ALA A 32 4.49 -17.46 -5.87
C ALA A 32 5.27 -18.32 -4.87
N GLU A 33 6.50 -17.95 -4.56
CA GLU A 33 7.34 -18.69 -3.60
C GLU A 33 6.90 -18.47 -2.15
N GLY A 34 6.38 -17.28 -1.85
CA GLY A 34 5.96 -16.92 -0.51
C GLY A 34 5.38 -15.50 -0.45
N GLY A 35 5.15 -15.06 0.78
CA GLY A 35 4.73 -13.69 1.06
C GLY A 35 5.07 -13.31 2.49
N THR A 36 5.42 -12.04 2.70
CA THR A 36 5.66 -11.46 4.01
C THR A 36 4.36 -10.81 4.50
N VAL A 37 3.94 -11.16 5.71
CA VAL A 37 2.73 -10.60 6.32
C VAL A 37 3.12 -9.57 7.36
N LEU A 38 2.58 -8.35 7.22
CA LEU A 38 2.69 -7.25 8.17
C LEU A 38 1.32 -7.03 8.82
N ILE A 39 1.33 -6.54 10.04
CA ILE A 39 0.12 -6.16 10.76
C ILE A 39 0.03 -4.65 10.78
N GLY A 40 -1.15 -4.13 10.50
CA GLY A 40 -1.44 -2.71 10.52
C GLY A 40 -2.88 -2.43 10.94
N SER A 41 -3.26 -1.18 10.84
CA SER A 41 -4.63 -0.71 11.02
C SER A 41 -4.98 0.27 9.91
N GLY A 42 -6.26 0.52 9.68
CA GLY A 42 -6.64 1.51 8.69
C GLY A 42 -8.13 1.55 8.46
N THR A 43 -8.59 2.71 7.99
CA THR A 43 -9.99 2.96 7.64
C THR A 43 -10.12 3.12 6.13
N GLY A 44 -10.96 2.28 5.52
CA GLY A 44 -11.44 2.50 4.15
C GLY A 44 -12.81 3.17 4.18
N VAL A 45 -13.30 3.62 3.02
CA VAL A 45 -14.61 4.31 2.86
C VAL A 45 -15.77 3.54 3.49
N HIS A 46 -15.70 2.22 3.52
CA HIS A 46 -16.76 1.34 4.05
C HIS A 46 -16.57 0.95 5.53
N GLU A 47 -15.56 1.49 6.22
CA GLU A 47 -15.15 1.02 7.55
C GLU A 47 -15.18 2.10 8.63
N ASN A 48 -15.89 3.20 8.40
CA ASN A 48 -16.10 4.25 9.41
C ASN A 48 -17.00 3.71 10.54
N LYS A 49 -16.38 3.00 11.48
CA LYS A 49 -17.01 2.59 12.74
C LYS A 49 -16.57 3.54 13.83
N SER A 50 -17.48 4.39 14.28
CA SER A 50 -17.31 5.13 15.52
C SER A 50 -18.08 4.41 16.63
N PHE A 51 -17.43 4.20 17.76
CA PHE A 51 -18.08 3.75 18.99
C PHE A 51 -17.93 4.84 20.03
N LEU A 52 -19.04 5.38 20.50
CA LEU A 52 -19.08 6.51 21.45
C LEU A 52 -18.27 7.75 20.98
N GLY A 53 -18.29 8.04 19.67
CA GLY A 53 -17.55 9.17 19.11
C GLY A 53 -16.04 8.92 18.88
N ILE A 54 -15.53 7.73 19.20
CA ILE A 54 -14.14 7.33 18.97
C ILE A 54 -14.06 6.54 17.66
N THR A 55 -13.27 7.01 16.71
CA THR A 55 -13.00 6.28 15.46
C THR A 55 -12.14 5.06 15.76
N ILE A 56 -12.67 3.86 15.50
CA ILE A 56 -11.91 2.62 15.65
C ILE A 56 -11.34 2.25 14.29
N ALA A 57 -10.01 2.30 14.15
CA ALA A 57 -9.32 1.80 12.96
C ALA A 57 -9.23 0.26 13.06
N PRO A 58 -9.91 -0.50 12.18
CA PRO A 58 -9.85 -1.95 12.23
C PRO A 58 -8.46 -2.48 11.87
N GLU A 59 -8.07 -3.59 12.50
CA GLU A 59 -6.82 -4.26 12.18
C GLU A 59 -6.83 -4.82 10.75
N LYS A 60 -5.70 -4.67 10.09
CA LYS A 60 -5.42 -5.12 8.72
C LYS A 60 -4.21 -6.03 8.68
N GLU A 61 -4.17 -6.89 7.69
CA GLU A 61 -2.99 -7.64 7.30
C GLU A 61 -2.53 -7.18 5.93
N ILE A 62 -1.25 -6.85 5.82
CA ILE A 62 -0.61 -6.38 4.59
C ILE A 62 0.33 -7.48 4.14
N ILE A 63 0.10 -8.04 2.96
CA ILE A 63 0.88 -9.13 2.40
C ILE A 63 1.72 -8.59 1.26
N LEU A 64 3.05 -8.72 1.38
CA LEU A 64 4.01 -8.41 0.34
C LEU A 64 4.38 -9.70 -0.39
N THR A 65 4.03 -9.80 -1.67
CA THR A 65 4.31 -10.98 -2.50
C THR A 65 5.14 -10.56 -3.71
N LEU A 66 6.41 -10.98 -3.74
CA LEU A 66 7.29 -10.77 -4.88
C LEU A 66 7.13 -11.95 -5.84
N VAL A 67 6.87 -11.66 -7.13
CA VAL A 67 6.60 -12.67 -8.14
C VAL A 67 7.29 -12.34 -9.46
N ASN A 68 7.59 -13.37 -10.24
CA ASN A 68 8.03 -13.18 -11.62
C ASN A 68 6.92 -12.50 -12.44
N SER A 69 7.29 -11.58 -13.32
CA SER A 69 6.33 -10.82 -14.15
C SER A 69 5.47 -11.72 -15.05
N GLN A 70 5.98 -12.89 -15.47
CA GLN A 70 5.24 -13.83 -16.31
C GLN A 70 4.02 -14.44 -15.58
N ILE A 71 4.10 -14.62 -14.26
CA ILE A 71 3.03 -15.22 -13.46
C ILE A 71 2.23 -14.20 -12.65
N CYS A 72 2.61 -12.92 -12.66
CA CYS A 72 2.04 -11.91 -11.77
C CYS A 72 0.52 -11.76 -11.93
N ASN A 73 0.00 -11.79 -13.15
CA ASN A 73 -1.43 -11.70 -13.41
C ASN A 73 -2.20 -12.95 -12.90
N LYS A 74 -1.61 -14.15 -13.06
CA LYS A 74 -2.18 -15.39 -12.53
C LYS A 74 -2.25 -15.37 -11.01
N VAL A 75 -1.17 -14.91 -10.35
CA VAL A 75 -1.11 -14.78 -8.90
C VAL A 75 -2.11 -13.72 -8.41
N LEU A 76 -2.19 -12.57 -9.08
CA LEU A 76 -3.11 -11.51 -8.73
C LEU A 76 -4.59 -11.95 -8.87
N SER A 77 -4.92 -12.73 -9.90
CA SER A 77 -6.25 -13.30 -10.09
C SER A 77 -6.59 -14.30 -8.98
N ALA A 78 -5.66 -15.19 -8.62
CA ALA A 78 -5.87 -16.15 -7.54
C ALA A 78 -6.09 -15.47 -6.18
N ILE A 79 -5.33 -14.40 -5.89
CA ILE A 79 -5.52 -13.58 -4.70
C ILE A 79 -6.90 -12.92 -4.73
N ASN A 80 -7.30 -12.34 -5.86
CA ASN A 80 -8.60 -11.68 -6.00
C ASN A 80 -9.77 -12.65 -5.76
N GLU A 81 -9.72 -13.84 -6.33
CA GLU A 81 -10.75 -14.89 -6.16
C GLU A 81 -10.86 -15.34 -4.70
N GLU A 82 -9.73 -15.69 -4.07
CA GLU A 82 -9.72 -16.20 -2.69
C GLU A 82 -10.11 -15.13 -1.66
N ALA A 83 -9.59 -13.92 -1.81
CA ALA A 83 -9.88 -12.80 -0.91
C ALA A 83 -11.17 -12.05 -1.28
N LYS A 84 -11.78 -12.36 -2.42
CA LYS A 84 -13.00 -11.71 -2.96
C LYS A 84 -12.87 -10.19 -3.05
N LEU A 85 -11.70 -9.70 -3.50
CA LEU A 85 -11.36 -8.27 -3.48
C LEU A 85 -12.32 -7.38 -4.30
N CYS A 86 -13.04 -7.96 -5.25
CA CYS A 86 -14.07 -7.24 -6.00
C CYS A 86 -15.31 -6.88 -5.16
N HIS A 87 -15.43 -7.39 -3.92
CA HIS A 87 -16.54 -7.05 -3.03
C HIS A 87 -16.15 -5.90 -2.11
N PRO A 88 -17.03 -4.93 -1.86
CA PRO A 88 -16.75 -3.81 -0.97
C PRO A 88 -16.29 -4.25 0.42
N GLY A 89 -15.28 -3.59 0.96
CA GLY A 89 -14.79 -3.82 2.33
C GLY A 89 -14.06 -5.14 2.56
N THR A 90 -13.71 -5.91 1.53
CA THR A 90 -12.91 -7.14 1.68
C THR A 90 -11.41 -6.87 1.69
N GLY A 91 -10.97 -5.83 0.98
CA GLY A 91 -9.57 -5.44 0.87
C GLY A 91 -9.25 -4.90 -0.52
N LEU A 92 -7.96 -4.72 -0.76
CA LEU A 92 -7.44 -4.27 -2.05
C LEU A 92 -6.09 -4.94 -2.35
N ALA A 93 -5.71 -5.00 -3.61
CA ALA A 93 -4.38 -5.41 -4.04
C ALA A 93 -3.82 -4.40 -5.04
N LEU A 94 -2.53 -4.12 -4.89
CA LEU A 94 -1.75 -3.19 -5.72
C LEU A 94 -0.61 -3.96 -6.35
N MET A 95 -0.32 -3.70 -7.61
CA MET A 95 0.85 -4.24 -8.30
C MET A 95 1.80 -3.10 -8.64
N LEU A 96 3.05 -3.23 -8.21
CA LEU A 96 4.13 -2.29 -8.39
C LEU A 96 5.27 -2.91 -9.17
N CYS A 97 6.02 -2.11 -9.91
CA CYS A 97 7.26 -2.52 -10.58
C CYS A 97 8.47 -2.10 -9.77
N PRO A 98 9.13 -2.99 -9.04
CA PRO A 98 10.37 -2.67 -8.35
C PRO A 98 11.45 -2.28 -9.37
N LYS A 99 12.17 -1.18 -9.12
CA LYS A 99 13.28 -0.76 -9.99
C LYS A 99 14.47 -1.71 -9.87
N GLN A 100 14.69 -2.26 -8.69
CA GLN A 100 15.81 -3.16 -8.39
C GLN A 100 15.42 -4.10 -7.24
N ILE A 101 15.94 -5.33 -7.29
CA ILE A 101 15.70 -6.37 -6.28
C ILE A 101 17.04 -7.00 -5.91
N MET A 102 17.21 -7.33 -4.63
CA MET A 102 18.39 -8.03 -4.09
C MET A 102 17.93 -9.19 -3.19
N GLY A 103 18.79 -10.19 -3.01
CA GLY A 103 18.52 -11.31 -2.08
C GLY A 103 17.64 -12.45 -2.64
N ILE A 104 17.49 -12.54 -3.97
CA ILE A 104 16.70 -13.58 -4.64
C ILE A 104 17.57 -14.61 -5.36
N ASN A 105 18.66 -15.04 -4.75
CA ASN A 105 19.64 -15.94 -5.39
C ASN A 105 19.04 -17.25 -5.90
N HIS A 106 17.97 -17.75 -5.33
CA HIS A 106 17.27 -18.96 -5.75
C HIS A 106 16.33 -18.75 -6.95
N LEU A 107 15.99 -17.50 -7.28
CA LEU A 107 15.19 -17.18 -8.47
C LEU A 107 16.05 -17.01 -9.74
N ILE A 108 17.37 -17.00 -9.61
CA ILE A 108 18.31 -16.78 -10.73
C ILE A 108 18.50 -18.05 -11.61
N GLY A 109 17.97 -19.20 -11.20
CA GLY A 109 18.13 -20.46 -11.91
C GLY A 109 17.30 -20.66 -13.19
N LEU A 110 16.53 -19.68 -13.62
CA LEU A 110 15.76 -19.72 -14.86
C LEU A 110 16.35 -18.74 -15.87
N ASN A 111 17.17 -19.28 -16.72
CA ASN A 111 17.86 -18.76 -17.87
C ASN A 111 17.38 -17.44 -18.48
N ASP A 112 18.38 -16.59 -18.76
CA ASP A 112 18.39 -15.57 -19.81
C ASP A 112 17.55 -15.98 -21.01
N VAL A 113 16.40 -15.38 -21.15
CA VAL A 113 15.77 -15.19 -22.44
C VAL A 113 15.53 -13.71 -22.61
N ASN A 114 16.44 -13.08 -23.33
CA ASN A 114 16.22 -11.80 -23.99
C ASN A 114 15.02 -11.95 -24.91
N GLU A 115 13.86 -11.56 -24.47
CA GLU A 115 12.76 -11.24 -25.36
C GLU A 115 12.26 -9.83 -25.08
N HIS A 116 12.59 -8.96 -26.01
CA HIS A 116 11.88 -7.73 -26.27
C HIS A 116 10.41 -8.07 -26.55
N MET A 117 9.56 -8.03 -25.56
CA MET A 117 8.12 -7.90 -25.78
C MET A 117 7.70 -6.50 -25.37
N GLU A 118 7.71 -5.62 -26.34
CA GLU A 118 6.84 -4.45 -26.34
C GLU A 118 5.39 -4.94 -26.38
N GLY A 119 4.83 -5.20 -25.22
CA GLY A 119 3.41 -5.46 -25.05
C GLY A 119 2.63 -4.16 -25.28
N LYS A 120 2.15 -3.96 -26.51
CA LYS A 120 1.07 -3.02 -26.81
C LYS A 120 -0.13 -3.42 -25.98
N SER A 121 -0.39 -2.74 -24.88
CA SER A 121 -1.69 -2.78 -24.22
C SER A 121 -2.67 -1.92 -25.03
N GLN A 122 -3.44 -2.57 -25.89
CA GLN A 122 -4.69 -2.02 -26.34
C GLN A 122 -5.73 -2.33 -25.28
N VAL A 123 -6.24 -1.33 -24.62
CA VAL A 123 -7.66 -1.00 -24.39
C VAL A 123 -7.69 0.39 -23.77
N GLU A 124 -8.03 1.37 -24.55
CA GLU A 124 -8.42 2.71 -24.10
C GLU A 124 -9.85 2.66 -23.54
N SER A 125 -9.98 2.25 -22.31
CA SER A 125 -10.92 2.88 -21.40
C SER A 125 -10.10 3.88 -20.58
N GLN A 126 -10.65 5.05 -20.26
CA GLN A 126 -9.98 6.03 -19.38
C GLN A 126 -9.73 5.37 -18.02
N ALA A 127 -8.66 4.60 -17.95
CA ALA A 127 -8.25 3.91 -16.75
C ALA A 127 -7.74 4.96 -15.78
N ILE A 128 -8.38 5.09 -14.63
CA ILE A 128 -7.90 5.94 -13.55
C ILE A 128 -6.54 5.38 -13.12
N LEU A 129 -5.51 6.19 -13.23
CA LEU A 129 -4.16 5.83 -12.79
C LEU A 129 -4.03 6.16 -11.30
N TYR A 130 -3.36 5.29 -10.55
CA TYR A 130 -3.14 5.44 -9.12
C TYR A 130 -1.67 5.61 -8.80
N ASP A 131 -1.45 6.34 -7.71
CA ASP A 131 -0.17 6.39 -7.02
C ASP A 131 -0.35 5.90 -5.57
N LEU A 132 0.69 5.30 -5.02
CA LEU A 132 0.79 4.94 -3.62
C LEU A 132 1.74 5.91 -2.93
N ILE A 133 1.20 6.77 -2.08
CA ILE A 133 1.99 7.64 -1.21
C ILE A 133 2.35 6.84 0.04
N VAL A 134 3.63 6.77 0.35
CA VAL A 134 4.16 6.16 1.56
C VAL A 134 4.73 7.26 2.42
N THR A 135 4.11 7.53 3.57
CA THR A 135 4.54 8.55 4.52
C THR A 135 5.02 7.88 5.81
N ILE A 136 6.24 8.14 6.21
CA ILE A 136 6.85 7.63 7.44
C ILE A 136 7.01 8.79 8.41
N VAL A 137 6.35 8.70 9.56
CA VAL A 137 6.31 9.73 10.61
C VAL A 137 6.65 9.14 11.97
N ASN A 138 6.77 9.99 12.99
CA ASN A 138 6.91 9.53 14.35
C ASN A 138 5.64 8.83 14.81
N LYS A 139 5.79 7.87 15.72
CA LYS A 139 4.62 7.19 16.30
C LYS A 139 3.66 8.19 16.92
N GLY A 140 2.39 8.07 16.55
CA GLY A 140 1.31 8.94 16.99
C GLY A 140 0.94 10.06 16.01
N ASP A 141 1.76 10.32 14.99
CA ASP A 141 1.46 11.34 13.96
C ASP A 141 0.70 10.75 12.75
N ALA A 142 0.48 9.41 12.71
CA ALA A 142 -0.16 8.75 11.59
C ALA A 142 -1.59 9.22 11.31
N ASP A 143 -2.37 9.48 12.37
CA ASP A 143 -3.76 9.94 12.22
C ASP A 143 -3.82 11.32 11.55
N LEU A 144 -2.86 12.22 11.86
CA LEU A 144 -2.74 13.51 11.18
C LEU A 144 -2.49 13.33 9.68
N VAL A 145 -1.61 12.39 9.30
CA VAL A 145 -1.35 12.07 7.88
C VAL A 145 -2.60 11.54 7.19
N VAL A 146 -3.34 10.64 7.85
CA VAL A 146 -4.57 10.07 7.29
C VAL A 146 -5.63 11.13 7.11
N ASP A 147 -5.83 12.01 8.11
CA ASP A 147 -6.83 13.08 8.05
C ASP A 147 -6.45 14.14 7.01
N ALA A 148 -5.18 14.56 6.93
CA ALA A 148 -4.67 15.43 5.88
C ALA A 148 -4.93 14.83 4.49
N SER A 149 -4.63 13.54 4.32
CA SER A 149 -4.86 12.83 3.06
C SER A 149 -6.34 12.80 2.68
N LYS A 150 -7.24 12.52 3.65
CA LYS A 150 -8.69 12.53 3.42
C LYS A 150 -9.22 13.90 3.06
N ASN A 151 -8.77 14.95 3.73
CA ASN A 151 -9.13 16.34 3.43
C ASN A 151 -8.73 16.73 2.00
N ALA A 152 -7.65 16.16 1.48
CA ALA A 152 -7.21 16.32 0.09
C ALA A 152 -7.85 15.32 -0.89
N GLY A 153 -8.81 14.50 -0.45
CA GLY A 153 -9.62 13.63 -1.29
C GLY A 153 -9.13 12.18 -1.42
N ALA A 154 -8.28 11.72 -0.49
CA ALA A 154 -8.00 10.29 -0.35
C ALA A 154 -9.18 9.58 0.33
N GLU A 155 -9.40 8.32 -0.03
CA GLU A 155 -10.50 7.51 0.51
C GLU A 155 -10.18 6.92 1.89
N GLY A 156 -8.91 6.94 2.31
CA GLY A 156 -8.42 6.43 3.58
C GLY A 156 -6.93 6.13 3.54
N GLY A 157 -6.42 5.54 4.61
CA GLY A 157 -5.04 5.12 4.73
C GLY A 157 -4.88 3.83 5.53
N THR A 158 -3.77 3.14 5.30
CA THR A 158 -3.37 1.96 6.09
C THR A 158 -2.10 2.31 6.86
N ILE A 159 -2.15 2.14 8.17
CA ILE A 159 -1.06 2.46 9.09
C ILE A 159 -0.35 1.16 9.48
N ILE A 160 0.97 1.15 9.36
CA ILE A 160 1.84 0.04 9.74
C ILE A 160 2.81 0.59 10.78
N SER A 161 2.90 -0.05 11.96
CA SER A 161 3.88 0.35 12.97
C SER A 161 5.25 -0.27 12.69
N GLY A 162 6.28 0.50 12.89
CA GLY A 162 7.67 0.10 12.65
C GLY A 162 8.65 0.76 13.62
N ARG A 163 9.93 0.63 13.34
CA ARG A 163 11.02 1.32 14.06
C ARG A 163 12.01 1.85 13.04
N GLY A 164 12.65 2.94 13.35
CA GLY A 164 13.67 3.49 12.48
C GLY A 164 14.33 4.73 13.08
N THR A 165 15.60 4.96 12.70
CA THR A 165 16.34 6.14 13.10
C THR A 165 16.60 7.02 11.90
N GLY A 166 16.20 8.30 11.99
CA GLY A 166 16.63 9.34 11.09
C GLY A 166 17.98 9.94 11.53
N ILE A 167 18.63 10.68 10.65
CA ILE A 167 19.90 11.35 10.95
C ILE A 167 19.81 12.35 12.10
N HIS A 168 18.63 12.87 12.38
CA HIS A 168 18.34 13.82 13.45
C HIS A 168 17.83 13.17 14.75
N GLU A 169 17.72 11.85 14.82
CA GLU A 169 17.03 11.13 15.91
C GLU A 169 17.97 10.19 16.70
N GLN A 170 19.17 10.62 17.00
CA GLN A 170 20.09 9.83 17.84
C GLN A 170 19.76 10.00 19.33
N ALA A 171 18.73 9.35 19.81
CA ALA A 171 18.47 9.26 21.25
C ALA A 171 19.33 8.16 21.87
N LYS A 172 20.21 8.54 22.82
CA LYS A 172 20.96 7.60 23.66
C LYS A 172 20.45 7.73 25.10
N LEU A 173 19.97 6.62 25.64
CA LEU A 173 19.67 6.51 27.06
C LEU A 173 20.69 5.56 27.68
N PHE A 174 21.47 6.03 28.67
CA PHE A 174 22.55 5.26 29.29
C PHE A 174 23.54 4.59 28.30
N ASN A 175 23.91 5.29 27.23
CA ASN A 175 24.75 4.77 26.12
C ASN A 175 24.10 3.64 25.29
N ILE A 176 22.82 3.34 25.49
CA ILE A 176 22.04 2.42 24.67
C ILE A 176 21.36 3.23 23.58
N LEU A 177 21.55 2.85 22.30
CA LEU A 177 20.85 3.43 21.18
C LEU A 177 19.38 3.01 21.28
N ILE A 178 18.49 4.01 21.35
CA ILE A 178 17.05 3.77 21.29
C ILE A 178 16.60 4.01 19.87
N GLU A 179 16.03 2.97 19.24
CA GLU A 179 15.37 3.12 17.95
C GLU A 179 13.95 3.62 18.18
N PRO A 180 13.62 4.85 17.77
CA PRO A 180 12.28 5.38 17.95
C PRO A 180 11.25 4.59 17.14
N GLU A 181 10.06 4.46 17.70
CA GLU A 181 8.92 3.88 16.98
C GLU A 181 8.44 4.85 15.90
N LYS A 182 8.04 4.29 14.77
CA LYS A 182 7.56 5.01 13.59
C LYS A 182 6.23 4.42 13.14
N ASP A 183 5.43 5.28 12.54
CA ASP A 183 4.24 4.87 11.81
C ASP A 183 4.45 5.09 10.31
N ILE A 184 4.07 4.10 9.51
CA ILE A 184 4.14 4.12 8.04
C ILE A 184 2.71 4.17 7.54
N VAL A 185 2.34 5.24 6.86
CA VAL A 185 1.00 5.41 6.28
C VAL A 185 1.06 5.13 4.78
N LEU A 186 0.24 4.19 4.34
CA LEU A 186 0.04 3.86 2.94
C LEU A 186 -1.25 4.52 2.46
N THR A 187 -1.16 5.51 1.59
CA THR A 187 -2.29 6.22 1.01
C THR A 187 -2.35 5.95 -0.49
N LEU A 188 -3.40 5.26 -0.95
CA LEU A 188 -3.66 5.08 -2.36
C LEU A 188 -4.52 6.23 -2.87
N ILE A 189 -4.10 6.87 -3.96
CA ILE A 189 -4.74 8.08 -4.49
C ILE A 189 -4.79 8.06 -6.02
N ASP A 190 -5.83 8.67 -6.59
CA ASP A 190 -5.85 9.03 -8.00
C ASP A 190 -4.63 9.92 -8.31
N ARG A 191 -3.86 9.56 -9.32
CA ARG A 191 -2.62 10.25 -9.70
C ARG A 191 -2.81 11.76 -9.91
N THR A 192 -3.98 12.17 -10.34
CA THR A 192 -4.28 13.60 -10.55
C THR A 192 -4.35 14.41 -9.26
N LYS A 193 -4.46 13.73 -8.10
CA LYS A 193 -4.55 14.35 -6.76
C LYS A 193 -3.29 14.16 -5.92
N THR A 194 -2.27 13.49 -6.44
CA THR A 194 -1.06 13.15 -5.68
C THR A 194 -0.40 14.38 -5.08
N GLU A 195 -0.18 15.42 -5.89
CA GLU A 195 0.45 16.67 -5.42
C GLU A 195 -0.40 17.36 -4.34
N GLN A 196 -1.71 17.45 -4.53
CA GLN A 196 -2.62 18.05 -3.53
C GLN A 196 -2.56 17.33 -2.18
N VAL A 197 -2.47 15.99 -2.21
CA VAL A 197 -2.34 15.19 -0.98
C VAL A 197 -0.99 15.43 -0.30
N LEU A 198 0.11 15.49 -1.06
CA LEU A 198 1.44 15.77 -0.53
C LEU A 198 1.51 17.17 0.11
N GLU A 199 0.95 18.18 -0.55
CA GLU A 199 0.87 19.54 -0.02
C GLU A 199 0.08 19.59 1.30
N GLN A 200 -1.07 18.90 1.36
CA GLN A 200 -1.89 18.88 2.57
C GLN A 200 -1.19 18.13 3.72
N ILE A 201 -0.47 17.04 3.43
CA ILE A 201 0.36 16.36 4.43
C ILE A 201 1.46 17.30 4.95
N ASP A 202 2.12 18.07 4.08
CA ASP A 202 3.15 19.02 4.53
C ASP A 202 2.57 20.13 5.40
N VAL A 203 1.41 20.67 5.05
CA VAL A 203 0.73 21.72 5.84
C VAL A 203 0.38 21.23 7.24
N GLU A 204 -0.20 20.03 7.36
CA GLU A 204 -0.72 19.53 8.65
C GLU A 204 0.36 18.88 9.53
N VAL A 205 1.31 18.19 8.92
CA VAL A 205 2.34 17.41 9.63
C VAL A 205 3.68 18.13 9.66
N GLY A 206 3.93 19.02 8.68
CA GLY A 206 5.21 19.72 8.52
C GLY A 206 6.31 18.78 8.06
N ILE A 207 6.01 17.86 7.11
CA ILE A 207 6.90 16.77 6.73
C ILE A 207 8.27 17.24 6.24
N ASN A 208 8.35 18.47 5.69
CA ASN A 208 9.60 19.08 5.23
C ASN A 208 10.46 19.66 6.37
N GLN A 209 9.97 19.65 7.61
CA GLN A 209 10.76 20.07 8.77
C GLN A 209 11.68 18.93 9.24
N PRO A 210 12.92 19.21 9.68
CA PRO A 210 13.84 18.19 10.17
C PRO A 210 13.23 17.34 11.29
N GLY A 211 13.35 16.01 11.19
CA GLY A 211 12.87 15.05 12.19
C GLY A 211 11.36 14.74 12.16
N LYS A 212 10.58 15.36 11.28
CA LYS A 212 9.13 15.09 11.17
C LYS A 212 8.82 13.81 10.42
N GLY A 213 9.61 13.48 9.40
CA GLY A 213 9.40 12.25 8.64
C GLY A 213 9.86 12.37 7.20
N ILE A 214 9.38 11.46 6.38
CA ILE A 214 9.59 11.46 4.92
C ILE A 214 8.33 10.98 4.22
N SER A 215 8.11 11.46 3.01
CA SER A 215 7.06 10.96 2.12
C SER A 215 7.65 10.67 0.75
N PHE A 216 7.21 9.60 0.10
CA PHE A 216 7.59 9.27 -1.27
C PHE A 216 6.44 8.61 -2.01
N VAL A 217 6.48 8.71 -3.35
CA VAL A 217 5.40 8.25 -4.22
C VAL A 217 5.89 7.06 -5.06
N LEU A 218 5.05 6.03 -5.12
CA LEU A 218 5.26 4.85 -5.95
C LEU A 218 4.13 4.76 -6.99
N GLN A 219 4.50 4.61 -8.26
CA GLN A 219 3.51 4.40 -9.31
C GLN A 219 2.89 3.01 -9.21
N VAL A 220 1.57 2.95 -9.26
CA VAL A 220 0.81 1.70 -9.25
C VAL A 220 0.46 1.33 -10.68
N GLU A 221 0.81 0.11 -11.10
CA GLU A 221 0.51 -0.39 -12.44
C GLU A 221 -0.91 -0.96 -12.54
N LYS A 222 -1.39 -1.57 -11.45
CA LYS A 222 -2.71 -2.20 -11.42
C LYS A 222 -3.28 -2.22 -10.00
N THR A 223 -4.58 -2.01 -9.91
CA THR A 223 -5.34 -2.07 -8.64
C THR A 223 -6.50 -3.05 -8.77
N ILE A 224 -6.87 -3.70 -7.66
CA ILE A 224 -8.08 -4.51 -7.52
C ILE A 224 -8.72 -4.15 -6.17
N GLY A 225 -10.06 -4.17 -6.11
CA GLY A 225 -10.81 -3.88 -4.88
C GLY A 225 -11.21 -2.41 -4.71
N ILE A 226 -10.91 -1.56 -5.71
CA ILE A 226 -11.33 -0.17 -5.72
C ILE A 226 -12.59 -0.05 -6.57
N ASN A 227 -13.68 0.36 -5.96
CA ASN A 227 -14.97 0.49 -6.65
C ASN A 227 -15.52 1.92 -6.50
N HIS A 228 -15.09 2.82 -7.40
CA HIS A 228 -15.46 4.24 -7.38
C HIS A 228 -16.96 4.51 -7.47
N VAL A 229 -17.72 3.66 -8.16
CA VAL A 229 -19.18 3.86 -8.31
C VAL A 229 -19.87 3.66 -6.97
N LEU A 230 -19.49 2.61 -6.24
CA LEU A 230 -20.02 2.35 -4.90
C LEU A 230 -19.51 3.37 -3.88
N ASN A 231 -18.25 3.78 -3.99
CA ASN A 231 -17.64 4.77 -3.10
C ASN A 231 -18.33 6.14 -3.22
N LYS A 232 -18.66 6.59 -4.45
CA LYS A 232 -19.44 7.83 -4.67
C LYS A 232 -20.87 7.74 -4.15
N MET A 233 -21.50 6.57 -4.20
CA MET A 233 -22.85 6.38 -3.66
C MET A 233 -22.88 6.39 -2.13
N VAL A 234 -21.83 5.86 -1.49
CA VAL A 234 -21.71 5.83 -0.03
C VAL A 234 -21.41 7.23 0.51
N SER A 235 -20.47 7.97 -0.09
CA SER A 235 -20.16 9.35 0.33
C SER A 235 -21.37 10.29 0.19
N LYS A 236 -22.22 10.14 -0.84
CA LYS A 236 -23.47 10.90 -0.95
C LYS A 236 -24.48 10.59 0.16
N LYS A 237 -24.62 9.33 0.57
CA LYS A 237 -25.54 8.95 1.65
C LYS A 237 -25.14 9.49 3.02
N PHE A 238 -23.85 9.76 3.26
CA PHE A 238 -23.40 10.33 4.53
C PHE A 238 -23.42 11.86 4.56
N SER A 239 -23.36 12.54 3.39
CA SER A 239 -23.51 14.01 3.33
C SER A 239 -24.97 14.47 3.44
N ASP A 240 -25.94 13.61 3.18
CA ASP A 240 -27.38 13.94 3.25
C ASP A 240 -27.97 13.70 4.66
N HIS A 241 -27.13 13.35 5.65
CA HIS A 241 -27.55 13.07 7.04
C HIS A 241 -26.79 13.90 8.09
N VAL A 242 -26.20 15.04 7.70
CA VAL A 242 -25.59 16.05 8.62
C VAL A 242 -26.37 17.34 8.55
#